data_87fd8aedcbc61d4c0bafe09ccafe17e2
#
_entry.id   87fd8aedcbc61d4c0bafe09ccafe17e2
#
_cell.length_a   1.000
_cell.length_b   1.000
_cell.length_c   1.000
_cell.angle_alpha   90.00
_cell.angle_beta   90.00
_cell.angle_gamma   90.00
#
_symmetry.space_group_name_H-M   'P 1'
#
loop_
_entity.id
_entity.type
_entity.pdbx_description
1 polymer ?
#
loop_
_entity_poly.entity_id
_entity_poly.type
_entity_poly.pdbx_seq_one_letter_code
_entity_poly.pdbx_strand_id
1 'polypeptide(L)'
;MNKRIPSQAGVSIAKALIAVCVFLMSGSAAVACNIPVFRYALERWQPDNCELILFHRGPLTPDQQQMLNQLDEQRTARGEETASTLTLSDLASPTPLHVNLWNSIQTTTNRKITEPYLVVRMKLGKGRVVNGWHGPLSDAATVGILDSPARRELARRLLSGHSVVWVMVRADRNVESLPESQDFNSKAETALKTGFSWLSTNLELPEGIGLPGSELHSEIPLLLKFSTLEINREDLKESFLIKLFSELQPEATRRGEDLIIPVFGRGRALEVIPASVLTSPLVKDLTVFLSGACSCQVKEQNPGFDLLMSVDWNTKLFGEGNAPPSFKADRDRLNQKPELLTIPTGN
;
A
#
# COMPACT_ATOMS: atom_id res chain seq x y z
N MET A 1 33.63 15.64 -71.86
CA MET A 1 33.26 14.59 -70.90
C MET A 1 34.16 14.69 -69.65
N ASN A 2 33.70 15.40 -68.61
CA ASN A 2 34.47 15.55 -67.37
C ASN A 2 33.84 14.72 -66.25
N LYS A 3 34.46 13.57 -65.97
CA LYS A 3 34.09 12.74 -64.79
C LYS A 3 34.71 13.39 -63.55
N ARG A 4 33.85 13.93 -62.64
CA ARG A 4 34.27 14.33 -61.32
C ARG A 4 34.36 13.08 -60.42
N ILE A 5 35.54 12.83 -59.88
CA ILE A 5 35.82 11.81 -58.86
C ILE A 5 35.33 12.35 -57.52
N PRO A 6 34.48 11.65 -56.76
CA PRO A 6 34.09 12.12 -55.44
C PRO A 6 35.25 12.03 -54.48
N SER A 7 35.50 13.11 -53.71
CA SER A 7 36.56 13.26 -52.75
C SER A 7 36.42 12.24 -51.60
N GLN A 8 37.42 11.49 -51.32
CA GLN A 8 37.50 10.50 -50.24
C GLN A 8 37.35 11.12 -48.84
N ALA A 9 37.46 12.44 -48.67
CA ALA A 9 37.29 13.15 -47.41
C ALA A 9 35.85 13.13 -46.87
N GLY A 10 34.83 13.15 -47.75
CA GLY A 10 33.42 13.14 -47.35
C GLY A 10 32.96 11.80 -46.75
N VAL A 11 33.53 10.70 -47.18
CA VAL A 11 33.18 9.35 -46.68
C VAL A 11 33.76 9.07 -45.29
N SER A 12 34.91 9.64 -44.95
CA SER A 12 35.54 9.51 -43.61
C SER A 12 34.75 10.26 -42.54
N ILE A 13 34.26 11.47 -42.87
CA ILE A 13 33.50 12.28 -41.90
C ILE A 13 32.12 11.64 -41.63
N ALA A 14 31.44 11.10 -42.62
CA ALA A 14 30.18 10.40 -42.44
C ALA A 14 30.32 9.13 -41.57
N LYS A 15 31.40 8.36 -41.75
CA LYS A 15 31.69 7.19 -40.94
C LYS A 15 32.03 7.58 -39.48
N ALA A 16 32.76 8.67 -39.24
CA ALA A 16 33.05 9.18 -37.93
C ALA A 16 31.79 9.69 -37.24
N LEU A 17 30.88 10.40 -37.93
CA LEU A 17 29.60 10.85 -37.39
C LEU A 17 28.67 9.67 -37.04
N ILE A 18 28.60 8.63 -37.85
CA ILE A 18 27.82 7.41 -37.56
C ILE A 18 28.41 6.67 -36.33
N ALA A 19 29.73 6.57 -36.22
CA ALA A 19 30.38 5.95 -35.07
C ALA A 19 30.13 6.75 -33.75
N VAL A 20 30.12 8.08 -33.81
CA VAL A 20 29.79 8.97 -32.69
C VAL A 20 28.30 8.86 -32.31
N CYS A 21 27.39 8.79 -33.30
CA CYS A 21 25.97 8.56 -33.05
C CYS A 21 25.67 7.18 -32.42
N VAL A 22 26.36 6.12 -32.88
CA VAL A 22 26.25 4.77 -32.32
C VAL A 22 26.83 4.74 -30.89
N PHE A 23 27.89 5.49 -30.61
CA PHE A 23 28.47 5.58 -29.27
C PHE A 23 27.61 6.44 -28.30
N LEU A 24 26.91 7.45 -28.82
CA LEU A 24 25.94 8.24 -28.04
C LEU A 24 24.63 7.49 -27.79
N MET A 25 24.28 6.49 -28.63
CA MET A 25 23.16 5.58 -28.41
C MET A 25 23.51 4.38 -27.51
N SER A 26 24.74 4.21 -27.07
CA SER A 26 25.09 3.33 -25.95
C SER A 26 24.52 3.97 -24.68
N GLY A 27 23.21 4.02 -24.64
CA GLY A 27 22.39 4.57 -23.56
C GLY A 27 22.89 3.98 -22.25
N SER A 28 23.12 4.81 -21.29
CA SER A 28 23.21 4.45 -19.89
C SER A 28 22.21 3.33 -19.66
N ALA A 29 22.66 2.10 -19.45
CA ALA A 29 21.82 1.06 -18.89
C ALA A 29 21.29 1.64 -17.61
N ALA A 30 20.07 2.17 -17.63
CA ALA A 30 19.38 2.56 -16.42
C ALA A 30 19.40 1.29 -15.58
N VAL A 31 20.19 1.28 -14.50
CA VAL A 31 20.21 0.18 -13.56
C VAL A 31 18.81 0.10 -13.01
N ALA A 32 17.99 -0.73 -13.65
CA ALA A 32 16.61 -0.95 -13.22
C ALA A 32 16.72 -1.59 -11.84
N CYS A 33 16.14 -0.94 -10.85
CA CYS A 33 16.04 -1.53 -9.52
C CYS A 33 15.13 -2.77 -9.64
N ASN A 34 15.72 -3.95 -9.46
CA ASN A 34 15.03 -5.23 -9.64
C ASN A 34 14.33 -5.73 -8.37
N ILE A 35 14.20 -4.87 -7.34
CA ILE A 35 13.46 -5.22 -6.13
C ILE A 35 11.98 -5.35 -6.48
N PRO A 36 11.33 -6.46 -6.11
CA PRO A 36 9.89 -6.63 -6.30
C PRO A 36 9.08 -5.51 -5.63
N VAL A 37 7.93 -5.14 -6.22
CA VAL A 37 7.07 -4.08 -5.70
C VAL A 37 6.70 -4.33 -4.23
N PHE A 38 6.29 -5.57 -3.88
CA PHE A 38 5.92 -5.90 -2.50
C PHE A 38 7.09 -5.71 -1.51
N ARG A 39 8.32 -6.03 -1.95
CA ARG A 39 9.52 -5.89 -1.12
C ARG A 39 9.96 -4.44 -1.01
N TYR A 40 9.91 -3.70 -2.10
CA TYR A 40 10.18 -2.27 -2.09
C TYR A 40 9.19 -1.52 -1.18
N ALA A 41 7.91 -1.88 -1.25
CA ALA A 41 6.88 -1.35 -0.36
C ALA A 41 7.17 -1.66 1.12
N LEU A 42 7.61 -2.88 1.43
CA LEU A 42 7.93 -3.28 2.79
C LEU A 42 9.11 -2.47 3.38
N GLU A 43 10.14 -2.24 2.60
CA GLU A 43 11.36 -1.63 3.12
C GLU A 43 11.39 -0.10 3.01
N ARG A 44 10.76 0.49 1.99
CA ARG A 44 11.04 1.87 1.58
C ARG A 44 9.84 2.80 1.51
N TRP A 45 8.63 2.28 1.35
CA TRP A 45 7.48 3.18 1.28
C TRP A 45 7.07 3.69 2.64
N GLN A 46 6.81 4.99 2.67
CA GLN A 46 6.26 5.66 3.84
C GLN A 46 4.76 5.39 3.95
N PRO A 47 4.21 5.31 5.16
CA PRO A 47 2.77 5.17 5.36
C PRO A 47 2.01 6.40 4.84
N ASP A 48 0.76 6.19 4.47
CA ASP A 48 -0.14 7.29 4.09
C ASP A 48 -0.52 8.13 5.31
N ASN A 49 -0.80 9.42 5.07
CA ASN A 49 -1.29 10.31 6.11
C ASN A 49 -2.69 9.89 6.56
N CYS A 50 -2.87 9.80 7.87
CA CYS A 50 -4.14 9.58 8.53
C CYS A 50 -4.39 10.68 9.55
N GLU A 51 -5.58 11.27 9.53
CA GLU A 51 -6.00 12.29 10.51
C GLU A 51 -7.10 11.72 11.39
N LEU A 52 -6.89 11.75 12.70
CA LEU A 52 -7.90 11.51 13.71
C LEU A 52 -8.37 12.87 14.23
N ILE A 53 -9.63 13.22 14.02
CA ILE A 53 -10.19 14.50 14.45
C ILE A 53 -11.28 14.23 15.48
N LEU A 54 -11.04 14.66 16.72
CA LEU A 54 -12.04 14.55 17.80
C LEU A 54 -12.83 15.86 17.90
N PHE A 55 -14.09 15.82 17.55
CA PHE A 55 -15.03 16.91 17.74
C PHE A 55 -15.61 16.84 19.16
N HIS A 56 -15.56 17.95 19.90
CA HIS A 56 -16.06 18.04 21.27
C HIS A 56 -16.66 19.43 21.55
N ARG A 57 -17.44 19.54 22.64
CA ARG A 57 -17.91 20.82 23.20
C ARG A 57 -17.42 20.92 24.63
N GLY A 58 -16.66 21.98 24.91
CA GLY A 58 -16.08 22.20 26.22
C GLY A 58 -15.10 21.11 26.63
N PRO A 59 -14.70 21.05 27.92
CA PRO A 59 -13.71 20.11 28.41
C PRO A 59 -14.20 18.66 28.38
N LEU A 60 -13.29 17.74 28.05
CA LEU A 60 -13.56 16.31 28.13
C LEU A 60 -13.70 15.88 29.61
N THR A 61 -14.55 14.90 29.87
CA THR A 61 -14.61 14.25 31.18
C THR A 61 -13.35 13.42 31.42
N PRO A 62 -13.01 13.05 32.66
CA PRO A 62 -11.86 12.18 32.97
C PRO A 62 -11.88 10.87 32.17
N ASP A 63 -13.04 10.21 32.03
CA ASP A 63 -13.19 8.96 31.29
C ASP A 63 -12.96 9.17 29.78
N GLN A 64 -13.49 10.26 29.21
CA GLN A 64 -13.26 10.63 27.82
C GLN A 64 -11.78 10.94 27.56
N GLN A 65 -11.12 11.63 28.47
CA GLN A 65 -9.69 11.90 28.39
C GLN A 65 -8.87 10.61 28.45
N GLN A 66 -9.26 9.66 29.30
CA GLN A 66 -8.61 8.36 29.36
C GLN A 66 -8.76 7.58 28.06
N MET A 67 -9.95 7.55 27.44
CA MET A 67 -10.18 6.93 26.13
C MET A 67 -9.33 7.58 25.06
N LEU A 68 -9.24 8.91 25.05
CA LEU A 68 -8.41 9.65 24.10
C LEU A 68 -6.93 9.33 24.27
N ASN A 69 -6.43 9.26 25.49
CA ASN A 69 -5.04 8.92 25.79
C ASN A 69 -4.71 7.50 25.30
N GLN A 70 -5.59 6.53 25.54
CA GLN A 70 -5.41 5.15 25.03
C GLN A 70 -5.36 5.10 23.49
N LEU A 71 -6.21 5.89 22.82
CA LEU A 71 -6.18 5.97 21.36
C LEU A 71 -4.87 6.59 20.87
N ASP A 72 -4.37 7.63 21.55
CA ASP A 72 -3.12 8.30 21.19
C ASP A 72 -1.90 7.41 21.47
N GLU A 73 -1.90 6.65 22.55
CA GLU A 73 -0.87 5.63 22.82
C GLU A 73 -0.81 4.56 21.72
N GLN A 74 -1.97 4.03 21.28
CA GLN A 74 -2.02 3.09 20.15
C GLN A 74 -1.51 3.70 18.85
N ARG A 75 -1.82 4.97 18.62
CA ARG A 75 -1.35 5.73 17.46
C ARG A 75 0.18 5.89 17.49
N THR A 76 0.75 6.30 18.62
CA THR A 76 2.18 6.53 18.78
C THR A 76 3.00 5.25 18.81
N ALA A 77 2.43 4.13 19.28
CA ALA A 77 3.06 2.81 19.27
C ALA A 77 3.39 2.29 17.84
N ARG A 78 2.90 2.94 16.81
CA ARG A 78 3.22 2.63 15.40
C ARG A 78 4.59 3.13 14.95
N GLY A 79 5.35 3.79 15.82
CA GLY A 79 6.64 4.41 15.53
C GLY A 79 6.52 5.87 15.05
N GLU A 80 7.63 6.59 15.11
CA GLU A 80 7.68 8.04 14.80
C GLU A 80 7.34 8.39 13.34
N GLU A 81 7.51 7.43 12.43
CA GLU A 81 7.26 7.65 11.00
C GLU A 81 5.79 7.55 10.60
N THR A 82 4.90 7.23 11.53
CA THR A 82 3.48 7.18 11.20
C THR A 82 2.96 8.59 10.96
N ALA A 83 2.62 8.86 9.72
CA ALA A 83 2.00 10.12 9.31
C ALA A 83 0.55 10.26 9.84
N SER A 84 0.30 9.87 11.10
CA SER A 84 -1.00 9.99 11.75
C SER A 84 -1.00 11.14 12.75
N THR A 85 -2.00 12.01 12.63
CA THR A 85 -2.21 13.14 13.54
C THR A 85 -3.48 12.96 14.35
N LEU A 86 -3.46 13.39 15.62
CA LEU A 86 -4.65 13.50 16.45
C LEU A 86 -4.91 14.98 16.73
N THR A 87 -6.08 15.45 16.33
CA THR A 87 -6.48 16.86 16.46
C THR A 87 -7.78 16.96 17.25
N LEU A 88 -7.80 17.81 18.27
CA LEU A 88 -9.01 18.17 18.98
C LEU A 88 -9.64 19.39 18.31
N SER A 89 -10.94 19.34 18.05
CA SER A 89 -11.71 20.40 17.44
C SER A 89 -12.89 20.79 18.34
N ASP A 90 -12.74 21.92 19.03
CA ASP A 90 -13.85 22.46 19.83
C ASP A 90 -14.90 23.06 18.89
N LEU A 91 -16.11 22.53 18.95
CA LEU A 91 -17.25 22.97 18.15
C LEU A 91 -17.77 24.38 18.57
N ALA A 92 -17.28 24.94 19.67
CA ALA A 92 -17.52 26.33 20.04
C ALA A 92 -16.65 27.30 19.22
N SER A 93 -15.47 26.86 18.74
CA SER A 93 -14.52 27.67 17.95
C SER A 93 -13.79 26.82 16.90
N PRO A 94 -14.52 26.17 15.96
CA PRO A 94 -13.92 25.28 14.99
C PRO A 94 -13.24 26.06 13.86
N THR A 95 -12.21 25.46 13.24
CA THR A 95 -11.62 25.99 12.01
C THR A 95 -12.62 25.86 10.84
N PRO A 96 -12.51 26.68 9.77
CA PRO A 96 -13.41 26.58 8.61
C PRO A 96 -13.43 25.18 7.98
N LEU A 97 -12.30 24.48 7.93
CA LEU A 97 -12.21 23.11 7.43
C LEU A 97 -13.00 22.14 8.31
N HIS A 98 -12.90 22.28 9.62
CA HIS A 98 -13.60 21.41 10.58
C HIS A 98 -15.10 21.71 10.60
N VAL A 99 -15.53 22.97 10.38
CA VAL A 99 -16.98 23.30 10.20
C VAL A 99 -17.55 22.54 9.02
N ASN A 100 -16.90 22.59 7.86
CA ASN A 100 -17.38 21.91 6.66
C ASN A 100 -17.46 20.40 6.85
N LEU A 101 -16.43 19.81 7.45
CA LEU A 101 -16.39 18.38 7.75
C LEU A 101 -17.51 17.97 8.71
N TRP A 102 -17.69 18.72 9.80
CA TRP A 102 -18.74 18.48 10.79
C TRP A 102 -20.13 18.55 10.17
N ASN A 103 -20.42 19.59 9.40
CA ASN A 103 -21.68 19.76 8.70
C ASN A 103 -21.95 18.61 7.71
N SER A 104 -20.94 18.16 7.00
CA SER A 104 -21.03 16.99 6.10
C SER A 104 -21.43 15.74 6.87
N ILE A 105 -20.78 15.47 8.02
CA ILE A 105 -21.09 14.31 8.85
C ILE A 105 -22.52 14.41 9.41
N GLN A 106 -22.93 15.57 9.89
CA GLN A 106 -24.28 15.77 10.40
C GLN A 106 -25.35 15.51 9.33
N THR A 107 -25.07 15.91 8.10
CA THR A 107 -26.01 15.71 6.96
C THR A 107 -26.12 14.24 6.55
N THR A 108 -25.02 13.48 6.64
CA THR A 108 -25.00 12.07 6.25
C THR A 108 -25.42 11.11 7.35
N THR A 109 -25.38 11.57 8.61
CA THR A 109 -25.73 10.75 9.77
C THR A 109 -27.20 10.94 10.15
N ASN A 110 -28.04 9.94 9.90
CA ASN A 110 -29.46 9.97 10.24
C ASN A 110 -29.76 9.82 11.75
N ARG A 111 -28.78 9.98 12.62
CA ARG A 111 -28.90 9.85 14.08
C ARG A 111 -28.40 11.11 14.76
N LYS A 112 -28.93 11.37 15.96
CA LYS A 112 -28.38 12.43 16.82
C LYS A 112 -26.92 12.09 17.15
N ILE A 113 -26.01 12.98 16.79
CA ILE A 113 -24.59 12.81 17.09
C ILE A 113 -24.37 13.06 18.59
N THR A 114 -23.68 12.14 19.25
CA THR A 114 -23.24 12.25 20.64
C THR A 114 -21.77 12.61 20.67
N GLU A 115 -21.43 13.73 21.26
CA GLU A 115 -20.06 14.21 21.44
C GLU A 115 -19.44 13.66 22.74
N PRO A 116 -18.13 13.43 22.81
CA PRO A 116 -17.10 13.62 21.76
C PRO A 116 -17.24 12.63 20.61
N TYR A 117 -17.00 13.12 19.39
CA TYR A 117 -17.21 12.37 18.16
C TYR A 117 -15.92 12.31 17.35
N LEU A 118 -15.42 11.12 17.08
CA LEU A 118 -14.17 10.90 16.36
C LEU A 118 -14.43 10.68 14.87
N VAL A 119 -13.58 11.29 14.05
CA VAL A 119 -13.53 11.09 12.60
C VAL A 119 -12.13 10.64 12.21
N VAL A 120 -12.04 9.54 11.48
CA VAL A 120 -10.78 9.01 10.93
C VAL A 120 -10.76 9.31 9.44
N ARG A 121 -9.87 10.20 9.03
CA ARG A 121 -9.67 10.58 7.63
C ARG A 121 -8.44 9.89 7.09
N MET A 122 -8.61 9.20 5.97
CA MET A 122 -7.56 8.43 5.33
C MET A 122 -7.29 8.94 3.93
N LYS A 123 -6.01 8.98 3.56
CA LYS A 123 -5.59 9.23 2.20
C LYS A 123 -5.58 7.92 1.43
N LEU A 124 -6.42 7.82 0.42
CA LEU A 124 -6.39 6.72 -0.53
C LEU A 124 -5.51 7.07 -1.74
N GLY A 125 -5.25 6.10 -2.58
CA GLY A 125 -4.50 6.28 -3.82
C GLY A 125 -4.98 7.49 -4.65
N LYS A 126 -4.09 8.10 -5.41
CA LYS A 126 -4.32 9.33 -6.20
C LYS A 126 -4.71 10.56 -5.35
N GLY A 127 -4.37 10.57 -4.06
CA GLY A 127 -4.61 11.71 -3.18
C GLY A 127 -6.07 11.90 -2.73
N ARG A 128 -6.97 10.95 -3.02
CA ARG A 128 -8.35 10.99 -2.54
C ARG A 128 -8.40 10.83 -1.03
N VAL A 129 -9.06 11.73 -0.33
CA VAL A 129 -9.28 11.65 1.12
C VAL A 129 -10.70 11.17 1.39
N VAL A 130 -10.84 10.17 2.25
CA VAL A 130 -12.13 9.61 2.68
C VAL A 130 -12.24 9.62 4.20
N ASN A 131 -13.46 9.67 4.71
CA ASN A 131 -13.75 9.44 6.11
C ASN A 131 -13.90 7.91 6.30
N GLY A 132 -12.76 7.21 6.53
CA GLY A 132 -12.74 5.76 6.66
C GLY A 132 -13.57 5.24 7.83
N TRP A 133 -13.76 6.09 8.85
CA TRP A 133 -14.67 5.81 9.95
C TRP A 133 -15.07 7.12 10.66
N HIS A 134 -16.25 7.14 11.24
CA HIS A 134 -16.68 8.18 12.18
C HIS A 134 -17.71 7.62 13.17
N GLY A 135 -17.65 8.07 14.41
CA GLY A 135 -18.54 7.63 15.48
C GLY A 135 -18.22 8.27 16.85
N PRO A 136 -19.03 7.99 17.88
CA PRO A 136 -18.72 8.41 19.24
C PRO A 136 -17.35 7.93 19.70
N LEU A 137 -16.63 8.71 20.51
CA LEU A 137 -15.32 8.30 21.07
C LEU A 137 -15.41 6.99 21.84
N SER A 138 -16.54 6.72 22.52
CA SER A 138 -16.79 5.45 23.23
C SER A 138 -16.69 4.22 22.34
N ASP A 139 -16.98 4.34 21.06
CA ASP A 139 -16.99 3.22 20.14
C ASP A 139 -15.60 2.96 19.54
N ALA A 140 -14.72 3.96 19.58
CA ALA A 140 -13.40 3.93 18.96
C ALA A 140 -12.54 2.73 19.38
N ALA A 141 -12.59 2.36 20.66
CA ALA A 141 -11.83 1.22 21.21
C ALA A 141 -12.40 -0.14 20.76
N THR A 142 -13.70 -0.23 20.52
CA THR A 142 -14.39 -1.49 20.20
C THR A 142 -14.34 -1.83 18.72
N VAL A 143 -14.28 -0.81 17.86
CA VAL A 143 -14.29 -1.00 16.38
C VAL A 143 -12.91 -1.28 15.78
N GLY A 144 -11.87 -1.26 16.58
CA GLY A 144 -10.52 -1.60 16.12
C GLY A 144 -9.94 -0.59 15.12
N ILE A 145 -9.99 0.72 15.40
CA ILE A 145 -9.55 1.78 14.47
C ILE A 145 -8.05 1.64 14.12
N LEU A 146 -7.20 1.45 15.10
CA LEU A 146 -5.75 1.41 14.93
C LEU A 146 -5.16 0.01 15.01
N ASP A 147 -5.89 -0.95 15.59
CA ASP A 147 -5.46 -2.34 15.75
C ASP A 147 -6.65 -3.29 15.70
N SER A 148 -6.43 -4.50 15.17
CA SER A 148 -7.43 -5.57 15.14
C SER A 148 -6.76 -6.94 14.98
N PRO A 149 -7.46 -8.04 15.32
CA PRO A 149 -6.92 -9.40 15.14
C PRO A 149 -6.44 -9.68 13.71
N ALA A 150 -7.21 -9.30 12.69
CA ALA A 150 -6.84 -9.51 11.31
C ALA A 150 -5.59 -8.70 10.93
N ARG A 151 -5.46 -7.45 11.39
CA ARG A 151 -4.26 -6.64 11.13
C ARG A 151 -3.02 -7.21 11.83
N ARG A 152 -3.13 -7.72 13.04
CA ARG A 152 -2.02 -8.42 13.70
C ARG A 152 -1.59 -9.67 12.94
N GLU A 153 -2.54 -10.45 12.42
CA GLU A 153 -2.24 -11.62 11.61
C GLU A 153 -1.63 -11.24 10.24
N LEU A 154 -2.11 -10.17 9.61
CA LEU A 154 -1.49 -9.59 8.41
C LEU A 154 -0.03 -9.23 8.67
N ALA A 155 0.25 -8.47 9.73
CA ALA A 155 1.60 -8.08 10.11
C ALA A 155 2.50 -9.29 10.32
N ARG A 156 2.02 -10.30 11.07
CA ARG A 156 2.75 -11.54 11.31
C ARG A 156 3.13 -12.26 10.01
N ARG A 157 2.21 -12.34 9.05
CA ARG A 157 2.46 -12.98 7.75
C ARG A 157 3.44 -12.19 6.90
N LEU A 158 3.26 -10.88 6.76
CA LEU A 158 4.14 -10.02 5.97
C LEU A 158 5.56 -10.02 6.54
N LEU A 159 5.73 -9.95 7.86
CA LEU A 159 7.02 -10.07 8.53
C LEU A 159 7.63 -11.49 8.45
N SER A 160 6.85 -12.51 8.16
CA SER A 160 7.36 -13.87 7.88
C SER A 160 7.64 -14.12 6.39
N GLY A 161 7.67 -13.06 5.56
CA GLY A 161 8.06 -13.12 4.16
C GLY A 161 6.93 -13.42 3.17
N HIS A 162 5.64 -13.31 3.56
CA HIS A 162 4.57 -13.37 2.58
C HIS A 162 4.64 -12.16 1.63
N SER A 163 4.62 -12.44 0.33
CA SER A 163 4.64 -11.40 -0.70
C SER A 163 3.32 -10.64 -0.76
N VAL A 164 2.23 -11.38 -0.75
CA VAL A 164 0.87 -10.85 -0.78
C VAL A 164 -0.05 -11.71 0.11
N VAL A 165 -0.85 -11.06 0.94
CA VAL A 165 -1.94 -11.68 1.68
C VAL A 165 -3.27 -11.19 1.11
N TRP A 166 -4.06 -12.10 0.55
CA TRP A 166 -5.37 -11.80 0.00
C TRP A 166 -6.41 -11.84 1.11
N VAL A 167 -6.81 -10.68 1.60
CA VAL A 167 -7.89 -10.56 2.60
C VAL A 167 -9.22 -10.78 1.90
N MET A 168 -10.07 -11.63 2.49
CA MET A 168 -11.42 -11.91 2.01
C MET A 168 -12.42 -11.52 3.10
N VAL A 169 -13.14 -10.42 2.89
CA VAL A 169 -14.26 -10.04 3.75
C VAL A 169 -15.49 -10.80 3.29
N ARG A 170 -15.84 -11.83 4.04
CA ARG A 170 -16.94 -12.74 3.70
C ARG A 170 -18.29 -12.05 3.90
N ALA A 171 -19.13 -12.17 2.91
CA ALA A 171 -20.52 -11.75 3.03
C ALA A 171 -21.23 -12.53 4.16
N ASP A 172 -22.16 -11.85 4.81
CA ASP A 172 -23.03 -12.50 5.79
C ASP A 172 -23.89 -13.58 5.09
N ARG A 173 -23.68 -14.83 5.48
CA ARG A 173 -24.43 -15.97 4.94
C ARG A 173 -25.84 -16.06 5.50
N ASN A 174 -26.15 -15.34 6.57
CA ASN A 174 -27.44 -15.33 7.22
C ASN A 174 -28.40 -14.26 6.64
N VAL A 175 -27.86 -13.29 5.93
CA VAL A 175 -28.65 -12.34 5.13
C VAL A 175 -28.98 -13.02 3.80
N GLU A 176 -30.21 -12.91 3.32
CA GLU A 176 -30.60 -13.37 1.99
C GLU A 176 -29.72 -12.70 0.92
N SER A 177 -28.54 -13.27 0.70
CA SER A 177 -27.70 -12.89 -0.42
C SER A 177 -28.41 -13.31 -1.71
N LEU A 178 -28.38 -12.44 -2.70
CA LEU A 178 -28.92 -12.79 -4.02
C LEU A 178 -28.24 -14.09 -4.52
N PRO A 179 -28.96 -15.00 -5.14
CA PRO A 179 -28.36 -16.26 -5.67
C PRO A 179 -27.14 -16.01 -6.56
N GLU A 180 -27.15 -14.91 -7.34
CA GLU A 180 -26.01 -14.48 -8.16
C GLU A 180 -24.78 -14.18 -7.33
N SER A 181 -24.92 -13.60 -6.14
CA SER A 181 -23.79 -13.26 -5.27
C SER A 181 -23.11 -14.49 -4.70
N GLN A 182 -23.87 -15.54 -4.42
CA GLN A 182 -23.31 -16.83 -3.98
C GLN A 182 -22.47 -17.47 -5.10
N ASP A 183 -22.92 -17.36 -6.36
CA ASP A 183 -22.16 -17.81 -7.53
C ASP A 183 -20.88 -17.00 -7.72
N PHE A 184 -20.93 -15.67 -7.58
CA PHE A 184 -19.75 -14.80 -7.65
C PHE A 184 -18.73 -15.13 -6.53
N ASN A 185 -19.20 -15.32 -5.30
CA ASN A 185 -18.32 -15.65 -4.17
C ASN A 185 -17.61 -17.00 -4.39
N SER A 186 -18.33 -18.01 -4.89
CA SER A 186 -17.76 -19.31 -5.22
C SER A 186 -16.74 -19.23 -6.38
N LYS A 187 -17.05 -18.45 -7.42
CA LYS A 187 -16.15 -18.20 -8.55
C LYS A 187 -14.89 -17.46 -8.10
N ALA A 188 -15.00 -16.48 -7.20
CA ALA A 188 -13.87 -15.75 -6.67
C ALA A 188 -12.91 -16.66 -5.88
N GLU A 189 -13.43 -17.58 -5.05
CA GLU A 189 -12.61 -18.59 -4.37
C GLU A 189 -11.87 -19.49 -5.36
N THR A 190 -12.57 -19.93 -6.40
CA THR A 190 -11.98 -20.75 -7.46
C THR A 190 -10.91 -19.99 -8.23
N ALA A 191 -11.14 -18.68 -8.50
CA ALA A 191 -10.19 -17.82 -9.16
C ALA A 191 -8.89 -17.67 -8.35
N LEU A 192 -8.99 -17.47 -7.02
CA LEU A 192 -7.83 -17.42 -6.12
C LEU A 192 -7.06 -18.75 -6.13
N LYS A 193 -7.73 -19.87 -5.94
CA LYS A 193 -7.10 -21.20 -5.94
C LYS A 193 -6.38 -21.48 -7.25
N THR A 194 -7.03 -21.21 -8.38
CA THR A 194 -6.46 -21.40 -9.73
C THR A 194 -5.30 -20.45 -9.98
N GLY A 195 -5.45 -19.19 -9.58
CA GLY A 195 -4.39 -18.19 -9.68
C GLY A 195 -3.15 -18.59 -8.89
N PHE A 196 -3.30 -18.98 -7.62
CA PHE A 196 -2.18 -19.37 -6.77
C PHE A 196 -1.48 -20.64 -7.27
N SER A 197 -2.24 -21.64 -7.75
CA SER A 197 -1.67 -22.84 -8.35
C SER A 197 -0.78 -22.51 -9.55
N TRP A 198 -1.23 -21.61 -10.43
CA TRP A 198 -0.45 -21.18 -11.56
C TRP A 198 0.80 -20.39 -11.14
N LEU A 199 0.65 -19.44 -10.19
CA LEU A 199 1.73 -18.60 -9.71
C LEU A 199 2.85 -19.39 -9.03
N SER A 200 2.50 -20.42 -8.26
CA SER A 200 3.48 -21.29 -7.60
C SER A 200 4.40 -22.05 -8.56
N THR A 201 3.99 -22.23 -9.81
CA THR A 201 4.74 -22.96 -10.82
C THR A 201 5.44 -22.05 -11.82
N ASN A 202 4.89 -20.86 -12.08
CA ASN A 202 5.30 -20.01 -13.22
C ASN A 202 5.89 -18.66 -12.81
N LEU A 203 5.77 -18.26 -11.55
CA LEU A 203 6.25 -16.97 -11.11
C LEU A 203 7.67 -17.09 -10.57
N GLU A 204 8.54 -16.21 -11.04
CA GLU A 204 9.92 -16.08 -10.60
C GLU A 204 10.18 -14.67 -10.09
N LEU A 205 11.17 -14.56 -9.19
CA LEU A 205 11.65 -13.25 -8.74
C LEU A 205 12.45 -12.56 -9.86
N PRO A 206 12.41 -11.22 -9.94
CA PRO A 206 13.25 -10.49 -10.88
C PRO A 206 14.74 -10.86 -10.72
N GLU A 207 15.45 -10.99 -11.83
CA GLU A 207 16.89 -11.21 -11.82
C GLU A 207 17.64 -10.00 -11.26
N GLY A 208 18.83 -10.23 -10.68
CA GLY A 208 19.71 -9.16 -10.22
C GLY A 208 19.37 -8.56 -8.86
N ILE A 209 18.48 -9.19 -8.08
CA ILE A 209 18.23 -8.79 -6.68
C ILE A 209 19.52 -9.02 -5.87
N GLY A 210 19.91 -8.01 -5.06
CA GLY A 210 21.14 -8.02 -4.28
C GLY A 210 22.36 -7.43 -5.01
N LEU A 211 22.24 -7.11 -6.30
CA LEU A 211 23.24 -6.34 -7.02
C LEU A 211 23.16 -4.84 -6.66
N PRO A 212 24.21 -4.04 -6.95
CA PRO A 212 24.19 -2.59 -6.70
C PRO A 212 22.92 -1.92 -7.24
N GLY A 213 22.21 -1.18 -6.39
CA GLY A 213 20.91 -0.55 -6.68
C GLY A 213 19.69 -1.45 -6.46
N SER A 214 19.89 -2.73 -6.14
CA SER A 214 18.85 -3.72 -5.84
C SER A 214 19.07 -4.41 -4.49
N GLU A 215 19.80 -3.76 -3.57
CA GLU A 215 20.09 -4.28 -2.24
C GLU A 215 18.83 -4.40 -1.39
N LEU A 216 18.73 -5.50 -0.69
CA LEU A 216 17.74 -5.70 0.36
C LEU A 216 18.29 -5.19 1.68
N HIS A 217 17.47 -4.49 2.45
CA HIS A 217 17.90 -3.85 3.69
C HIS A 217 17.39 -4.55 4.96
N SER A 218 16.36 -5.37 4.83
CA SER A 218 15.82 -6.13 5.97
C SER A 218 16.16 -7.63 5.83
N GLU A 219 16.23 -8.31 6.97
CA GLU A 219 16.45 -9.76 7.04
C GLU A 219 15.19 -10.58 6.78
N ILE A 220 14.06 -9.95 6.50
CA ILE A 220 12.81 -10.66 6.19
C ILE A 220 13.04 -11.55 4.95
N PRO A 221 12.67 -12.84 4.99
CA PRO A 221 12.85 -13.73 3.85
C PRO A 221 12.18 -13.18 2.58
N LEU A 222 12.88 -13.22 1.46
CA LEU A 222 12.35 -12.86 0.15
C LEU A 222 11.71 -14.12 -0.46
N LEU A 223 10.42 -14.26 -0.31
CA LEU A 223 9.66 -15.42 -0.77
C LEU A 223 8.56 -14.99 -1.76
N LEU A 224 8.24 -15.87 -2.71
CA LEU A 224 7.01 -15.79 -3.49
C LEU A 224 5.94 -16.63 -2.78
N LYS A 225 5.35 -16.06 -1.74
CA LYS A 225 4.38 -16.72 -0.88
C LYS A 225 3.08 -15.94 -0.81
N PHE A 226 2.00 -16.58 -1.22
CA PHE A 226 0.66 -16.03 -1.26
C PHE A 226 -0.24 -16.80 -0.29
N SER A 227 -1.14 -16.11 0.37
CA SER A 227 -2.11 -16.74 1.27
C SER A 227 -3.39 -15.93 1.34
N THR A 228 -4.48 -16.56 1.77
CA THR A 228 -5.75 -15.90 2.07
C THR A 228 -5.92 -15.69 3.56
N LEU A 229 -6.52 -14.57 3.95
CA LEU A 229 -6.97 -14.28 5.30
C LEU A 229 -8.45 -13.93 5.26
N GLU A 230 -9.28 -14.71 5.93
CA GLU A 230 -10.72 -14.48 5.95
C GLU A 230 -11.11 -13.58 7.13
N ILE A 231 -12.02 -12.65 6.88
CA ILE A 231 -12.68 -11.79 7.87
C ILE A 231 -14.18 -12.00 7.72
N ASN A 232 -14.84 -12.34 8.81
CA ASN A 232 -16.30 -12.37 8.82
C ASN A 232 -16.85 -10.93 8.89
N ARG A 233 -17.78 -10.58 8.01
CA ARG A 233 -18.40 -9.24 7.96
C ARG A 233 -19.11 -8.85 9.25
N GLU A 234 -19.48 -9.81 10.09
CA GLU A 234 -20.12 -9.58 11.39
C GLU A 234 -19.12 -9.44 12.55
N ASP A 235 -17.82 -9.60 12.31
CA ASP A 235 -16.82 -9.49 13.36
C ASP A 235 -16.67 -8.02 13.82
N LEU A 236 -17.21 -7.75 15.01
CA LEU A 236 -17.17 -6.41 15.62
C LEU A 236 -15.75 -5.89 15.83
N LYS A 237 -14.77 -6.78 16.05
CA LYS A 237 -13.36 -6.40 16.23
C LYS A 237 -12.71 -5.91 14.93
N GLU A 238 -13.29 -6.25 13.79
CA GLU A 238 -12.85 -5.84 12.46
C GLU A 238 -13.73 -4.74 11.84
N SER A 239 -14.67 -4.19 12.62
CA SER A 239 -15.68 -3.23 12.14
C SER A 239 -15.09 -2.06 11.36
N PHE A 240 -13.91 -1.57 11.75
CA PHE A 240 -13.23 -0.49 11.03
C PHE A 240 -12.86 -0.92 9.60
N LEU A 241 -12.17 -2.05 9.43
CA LEU A 241 -11.79 -2.54 8.10
C LEU A 241 -13.01 -2.89 7.26
N ILE A 242 -13.99 -3.57 7.86
CA ILE A 242 -15.23 -3.96 7.19
C ILE A 242 -15.95 -2.73 6.66
N LYS A 243 -16.11 -1.69 7.49
CA LYS A 243 -16.75 -0.43 7.09
C LYS A 243 -15.97 0.25 5.97
N LEU A 244 -14.64 0.38 6.13
CA LEU A 244 -13.77 0.98 5.12
C LEU A 244 -13.93 0.31 3.75
N PHE A 245 -13.83 -1.02 3.71
CA PHE A 245 -13.95 -1.77 2.45
C PHE A 245 -15.37 -1.72 1.88
N SER A 246 -16.39 -1.77 2.73
CA SER A 246 -17.79 -1.67 2.31
C SER A 246 -18.13 -0.30 1.72
N GLU A 247 -17.58 0.77 2.26
CA GLU A 247 -17.76 2.12 1.72
C GLU A 247 -17.02 2.33 0.38
N LEU A 248 -15.95 1.57 0.14
CA LEU A 248 -15.25 1.59 -1.15
C LEU A 248 -15.98 0.78 -2.23
N GLN A 249 -16.80 -0.21 -1.82
CA GLN A 249 -17.58 -1.08 -2.72
C GLN A 249 -19.04 -1.20 -2.25
N PRO A 250 -19.82 -0.11 -2.18
CA PRO A 250 -21.13 -0.11 -1.56
C PRO A 250 -22.16 -0.97 -2.32
N GLU A 251 -22.06 -1.04 -3.65
CA GLU A 251 -22.97 -1.84 -4.48
C GLU A 251 -22.75 -3.33 -4.26
N ALA A 252 -21.50 -3.78 -4.28
CA ALA A 252 -21.13 -5.18 -4.04
C ALA A 252 -21.52 -5.60 -2.61
N THR A 253 -21.31 -4.71 -1.65
CA THR A 253 -21.68 -4.94 -0.24
C THR A 253 -23.20 -5.13 -0.10
N ARG A 254 -24.02 -4.29 -0.76
CA ARG A 254 -25.50 -4.42 -0.74
C ARG A 254 -26.00 -5.69 -1.43
N ARG A 255 -25.27 -6.19 -2.45
CA ARG A 255 -25.60 -7.45 -3.12
C ARG A 255 -25.17 -8.69 -2.33
N GLY A 256 -24.44 -8.55 -1.23
CA GLY A 256 -23.90 -9.68 -0.46
C GLY A 256 -22.73 -10.37 -1.14
N GLU A 257 -21.91 -9.61 -1.89
CA GLU A 257 -20.67 -10.12 -2.45
C GLU A 257 -19.54 -10.12 -1.42
N ASP A 258 -18.64 -11.09 -1.49
CA ASP A 258 -17.37 -11.04 -0.81
C ASP A 258 -16.51 -9.90 -1.39
N LEU A 259 -15.70 -9.29 -0.53
CA LEU A 259 -14.72 -8.29 -0.96
C LEU A 259 -13.33 -8.89 -0.81
N ILE A 260 -12.51 -8.77 -1.86
CA ILE A 260 -11.19 -9.36 -1.91
C ILE A 260 -10.13 -8.25 -2.04
N ILE A 261 -9.15 -8.25 -1.14
CA ILE A 261 -8.18 -7.18 -1.01
C ILE A 261 -6.76 -7.78 -0.99
N PRO A 262 -5.94 -7.60 -2.03
CA PRO A 262 -4.53 -7.96 -2.00
C PRO A 262 -3.74 -6.97 -1.14
N VAL A 263 -3.14 -7.48 -0.05
CA VAL A 263 -2.37 -6.70 0.93
C VAL A 263 -0.90 -7.09 0.85
N PHE A 264 -0.01 -6.11 0.81
CA PHE A 264 1.43 -6.28 0.64
C PHE A 264 2.23 -5.22 1.42
N GLY A 265 3.55 -5.32 1.38
CA GLY A 265 4.43 -4.33 2.01
C GLY A 265 4.17 -4.17 3.50
N ARG A 266 4.02 -2.94 3.97
CA ARG A 266 3.73 -2.58 5.38
C ARG A 266 2.23 -2.62 5.71
N GLY A 267 1.47 -3.54 5.12
CA GLY A 267 0.01 -3.61 5.29
C GLY A 267 -0.74 -2.66 4.36
N ARG A 268 -0.26 -2.56 3.11
CA ARG A 268 -0.86 -1.73 2.09
C ARG A 268 -1.86 -2.53 1.25
N ALA A 269 -3.11 -2.11 1.22
CA ALA A 269 -4.13 -2.65 0.33
C ALA A 269 -3.96 -2.07 -1.08
N LEU A 270 -3.86 -2.92 -2.10
CA LEU A 270 -3.75 -2.43 -3.47
C LEU A 270 -5.09 -1.86 -3.97
N GLU A 271 -6.15 -2.63 -3.80
CA GLU A 271 -7.52 -2.28 -4.17
C GLU A 271 -8.53 -3.16 -3.43
N VAL A 272 -9.81 -2.73 -3.41
CA VAL A 272 -10.93 -3.55 -2.92
C VAL A 272 -11.70 -4.07 -4.13
N ILE A 273 -11.68 -5.39 -4.33
CA ILE A 273 -12.20 -6.07 -5.51
C ILE A 273 -13.47 -6.84 -5.14
N PRO A 274 -14.63 -6.54 -5.73
CA PRO A 274 -15.83 -7.36 -5.56
C PRO A 274 -15.66 -8.77 -6.14
N ALA A 275 -16.33 -9.76 -5.54
CA ALA A 275 -16.29 -11.14 -6.01
C ALA A 275 -16.72 -11.30 -7.48
N SER A 276 -17.71 -10.50 -7.92
CA SER A 276 -18.19 -10.49 -9.31
C SER A 276 -17.13 -10.08 -10.34
N VAL A 277 -16.09 -9.36 -9.92
CA VAL A 277 -15.02 -8.86 -10.79
C VAL A 277 -13.79 -9.76 -10.75
N LEU A 278 -13.60 -10.52 -9.67
CA LEU A 278 -12.40 -11.31 -9.49
C LEU A 278 -12.36 -12.52 -10.42
N THR A 279 -11.35 -12.57 -11.27
CA THR A 279 -11.07 -13.69 -12.18
C THR A 279 -9.65 -14.23 -11.98
N SER A 280 -9.40 -15.48 -12.38
CA SER A 280 -8.03 -16.04 -12.31
C SER A 280 -6.98 -15.23 -13.09
N PRO A 281 -7.25 -14.70 -14.28
CA PRO A 281 -6.34 -13.75 -14.94
C PRO A 281 -6.05 -12.52 -14.09
N LEU A 282 -7.07 -11.89 -13.49
CA LEU A 282 -6.87 -10.70 -12.64
C LEU A 282 -6.01 -11.02 -11.40
N VAL A 283 -6.22 -12.18 -10.75
CA VAL A 283 -5.37 -12.64 -9.64
C VAL A 283 -3.91 -12.76 -10.09
N LYS A 284 -3.68 -13.35 -11.28
CA LYS A 284 -2.33 -13.49 -11.84
C LYS A 284 -1.72 -12.13 -12.14
N ASP A 285 -2.42 -11.26 -12.85
CA ASP A 285 -1.92 -9.95 -13.28
C ASP A 285 -1.53 -9.08 -12.07
N LEU A 286 -2.38 -9.00 -11.04
CA LEU A 286 -2.09 -8.24 -9.83
C LEU A 286 -0.90 -8.83 -9.05
N THR A 287 -0.79 -10.17 -9.00
CA THR A 287 0.32 -10.81 -8.30
C THR A 287 1.63 -10.68 -9.07
N VAL A 288 1.60 -10.82 -10.38
CA VAL A 288 2.77 -10.56 -11.27
C VAL A 288 3.23 -9.12 -11.14
N PHE A 289 2.30 -8.15 -11.11
CA PHE A 289 2.64 -6.74 -10.87
C PHE A 289 3.34 -6.55 -9.52
N LEU A 290 2.79 -7.09 -8.44
CA LEU A 290 3.36 -6.93 -7.09
C LEU A 290 4.71 -7.64 -6.92
N SER A 291 4.92 -8.76 -7.63
CA SER A 291 6.15 -9.56 -7.58
C SER A 291 7.19 -9.14 -8.62
N GLY A 292 6.79 -8.33 -9.59
CA GLY A 292 7.67 -7.79 -10.62
C GLY A 292 8.57 -6.66 -10.10
N ALA A 293 9.58 -6.30 -10.90
CA ALA A 293 10.52 -5.22 -10.59
C ALA A 293 9.81 -3.88 -10.39
N CYS A 294 10.13 -3.18 -9.31
CA CYS A 294 9.53 -1.90 -8.96
C CYS A 294 10.09 -0.78 -9.84
N SER A 295 9.35 -0.34 -10.86
CA SER A 295 9.76 0.78 -11.72
C SER A 295 9.79 2.11 -10.97
N CYS A 296 10.52 3.10 -11.50
CA CYS A 296 10.57 4.44 -10.91
C CYS A 296 9.16 5.06 -10.77
N GLN A 297 8.31 4.87 -11.76
CA GLN A 297 6.94 5.36 -11.73
C GLN A 297 6.12 4.72 -10.60
N VAL A 298 6.24 3.42 -10.38
CA VAL A 298 5.55 2.70 -9.28
C VAL A 298 6.07 3.16 -7.93
N LYS A 299 7.39 3.40 -7.79
CA LYS A 299 8.00 3.93 -6.57
C LYS A 299 7.43 5.29 -6.17
N GLU A 300 7.26 6.19 -7.14
CA GLU A 300 6.73 7.53 -6.91
C GLU A 300 5.23 7.54 -6.64
N GLN A 301 4.48 6.67 -7.30
CA GLN A 301 3.02 6.63 -7.16
C GLN A 301 2.55 5.97 -5.86
N ASN A 302 3.36 5.09 -5.26
CA ASN A 302 3.01 4.33 -4.05
C ASN A 302 1.56 3.80 -4.11
N PRO A 303 1.23 2.88 -5.06
CA PRO A 303 -0.15 2.50 -5.34
C PRO A 303 -0.84 1.82 -4.15
N GLY A 304 -2.15 1.98 -4.08
CA GLY A 304 -2.97 1.44 -3.00
C GLY A 304 -3.13 2.43 -1.83
N PHE A 305 -3.45 1.91 -0.65
CA PHE A 305 -3.67 2.68 0.58
C PHE A 305 -3.36 1.85 1.83
N ASP A 306 -3.00 2.52 2.93
CA ASP A 306 -2.66 1.86 4.18
C ASP A 306 -3.88 1.37 4.96
N LEU A 307 -3.73 0.20 5.62
CA LEU A 307 -4.73 -0.36 6.52
C LEU A 307 -4.55 0.07 7.99
N LEU A 308 -3.77 1.10 8.26
CA LEU A 308 -3.49 1.64 9.61
C LEU A 308 -3.00 0.55 10.58
N MET A 309 -1.94 -0.16 10.18
CA MET A 309 -1.36 -1.23 11.00
C MET A 309 -0.67 -0.67 12.25
N SER A 310 -0.99 -1.19 13.43
CA SER A 310 -0.31 -0.82 14.68
C SER A 310 0.99 -1.61 14.86
N VAL A 311 1.98 -1.32 14.02
CA VAL A 311 3.28 -1.99 13.96
C VAL A 311 4.37 -0.96 13.81
N ASP A 312 5.38 -1.03 14.65
CA ASP A 312 6.65 -0.34 14.42
C ASP A 312 7.46 -1.12 13.37
N TRP A 313 7.18 -0.80 12.11
CA TRP A 313 7.81 -1.46 10.97
C TRP A 313 9.32 -1.27 10.93
N ASN A 314 9.81 -0.09 11.30
CA ASN A 314 11.24 0.19 11.21
C ASN A 314 12.04 -0.67 12.18
N THR A 315 11.64 -0.71 13.44
CA THR A 315 12.27 -1.61 14.41
C THR A 315 12.16 -3.08 14.00
N LYS A 316 11.00 -3.50 13.45
CA LYS A 316 10.81 -4.90 13.03
C LYS A 316 11.60 -5.28 11.78
N LEU A 317 11.86 -4.34 10.88
CA LEU A 317 12.57 -4.59 9.62
C LEU A 317 14.09 -4.40 9.74
N PHE A 318 14.54 -3.41 10.53
CA PHE A 318 15.92 -2.96 10.53
C PHE A 318 16.60 -3.04 11.89
N GLY A 319 15.87 -3.38 12.95
CA GLY A 319 16.35 -3.37 14.33
C GLY A 319 16.31 -1.98 14.98
N GLU A 320 16.54 -1.94 16.28
CA GLU A 320 16.55 -0.69 17.05
C GLU A 320 17.65 0.25 16.59
N GLY A 321 17.30 1.52 16.40
CA GLY A 321 18.27 2.58 16.06
C GLY A 321 18.72 2.63 14.60
N ASN A 322 18.26 1.73 13.74
CA ASN A 322 18.55 1.75 12.32
C ASN A 322 17.52 2.57 11.55
N ALA A 323 17.99 3.53 10.76
CA ALA A 323 17.12 4.30 9.88
C ALA A 323 16.76 3.49 8.63
N PRO A 324 15.49 3.56 8.17
CA PRO A 324 15.11 2.94 6.91
C PRO A 324 15.82 3.61 5.73
N PRO A 325 16.08 2.86 4.65
CA PRO A 325 16.62 3.44 3.43
C PRO A 325 15.64 4.47 2.86
N SER A 326 16.13 5.68 2.59
CA SER A 326 15.29 6.72 2.02
C SER A 326 15.25 6.62 0.49
N PHE A 327 14.10 6.93 -0.11
CA PHE A 327 13.97 7.05 -1.57
C PHE A 327 14.97 8.06 -2.18
N LYS A 328 15.30 9.11 -1.43
CA LYS A 328 16.30 10.10 -1.84
C LYS A 328 17.71 9.47 -1.93
N ALA A 329 18.08 8.65 -0.95
CA ALA A 329 19.37 7.94 -0.97
C ALA A 329 19.45 6.95 -2.14
N ASP A 330 18.37 6.24 -2.44
CA ASP A 330 18.31 5.34 -3.62
C ASP A 330 18.47 6.12 -4.92
N ARG A 331 17.79 7.27 -5.05
CA ARG A 331 17.89 8.14 -6.23
C ARG A 331 19.29 8.75 -6.37
N ASP A 332 19.90 9.18 -5.28
CA ASP A 332 21.25 9.77 -5.28
C ASP A 332 22.29 8.71 -5.65
N ARG A 333 22.12 7.45 -5.22
CA ARG A 333 22.97 6.31 -5.64
C ARG A 333 22.83 6.00 -7.15
N LEU A 334 21.60 6.00 -7.67
CA LEU A 334 21.34 5.78 -9.10
C LEU A 334 21.93 6.89 -9.99
N ASN A 335 22.08 8.10 -9.44
CA ASN A 335 22.67 9.24 -10.13
C ASN A 335 24.19 9.35 -9.95
N GLN A 336 24.83 8.51 -9.11
CA GLN A 336 26.28 8.46 -9.01
C GLN A 336 26.87 7.90 -10.30
N LYS A 337 27.87 8.60 -10.85
CA LYS A 337 28.61 8.07 -11.99
C LYS A 337 29.27 6.76 -11.58
N PRO A 338 29.13 5.68 -12.38
CA PRO A 338 29.81 4.43 -12.08
C PRO A 338 31.32 4.67 -11.97
N GLU A 339 31.91 4.29 -10.84
CA GLU A 339 33.36 4.26 -10.68
C GLU A 339 33.91 3.18 -11.62
N LEU A 340 34.67 3.62 -12.61
CA LEU A 340 35.36 2.69 -13.49
C LEU A 340 36.47 1.99 -12.67
N LEU A 341 36.23 0.74 -12.31
CA LEU A 341 37.28 -0.11 -11.76
C LEU A 341 38.36 -0.25 -12.83
N THR A 342 39.53 0.33 -12.58
CA THR A 342 40.73 0.12 -13.38
C THR A 342 41.15 -1.34 -13.23
N ILE A 343 41.05 -2.11 -14.30
CA ILE A 343 41.62 -3.47 -14.36
C ILE A 343 43.12 -3.31 -14.29
N PRO A 344 43.80 -3.89 -13.27
CA PRO A 344 45.28 -3.86 -13.24
C PRO A 344 45.81 -4.52 -14.51
N THR A 345 46.68 -3.83 -15.23
CA THR A 345 47.41 -4.44 -16.33
C THR A 345 48.24 -5.59 -15.76
N GLY A 346 47.83 -6.82 -16.10
CA GLY A 346 48.62 -8.01 -15.72
C GLY A 346 50.03 -7.90 -16.22
N ASN A 347 51.00 -8.21 -15.34
CA ASN A 347 52.40 -8.40 -15.67
C ASN A 347 52.61 -9.63 -16.51
#